data_0fc5f665f5fe4ceaaf65b06daedd539f
#
_entry.id   0fc5f665f5fe4ceaaf65b06daedd539f
#
_cell.length_a   1.000
_cell.length_b   1.000
_cell.length_c   1.000
_cell.angle_alpha   90.00
_cell.angle_beta   90.00
_cell.angle_gamma   90.00
#
_symmetry.space_group_name_H-M   'P 1'
#
loop_
_entity.id
_entity.type
_entity.pdbx_description
1 polymer ?
#
loop_
_entity_poly.entity_id
_entity_poly.type
_entity_poly.pdbx_seq_one_letter_code
_entity_poly.pdbx_strand_id
1 'polypeptide(L)'
;MKRRGAIKRISLAFSSLTLSAPVISTIQSCQTNSSNLNFSFFNKRQISFLEKIMEIVIPETDTPGAKSLNIVNFVDSHVAKNIRKEDQNYLLAMIEGFIDMIIETEKINSISEVDDKLLEKHFSNHIDNGSMIASNGQNYSQICALIRDMAVNSYMISEYVMTNKLGYVPIPGYYDGNVDI
;
A
#
# COMPACT_ATOMS: atom_id res chain seq x y z
N MET A 1 -43.20 -37.42 -13.63
CA MET A 1 -42.68 -36.19 -14.33
C MET A 1 -41.27 -36.49 -14.86
N LYS A 2 -41.02 -36.28 -16.15
CA LYS A 2 -39.71 -36.59 -16.74
C LYS A 2 -38.71 -35.50 -16.37
N ARG A 3 -37.54 -35.88 -15.85
CA ARG A 3 -36.49 -34.97 -15.37
C ARG A 3 -36.14 -33.84 -16.36
N ARG A 4 -36.20 -34.11 -17.67
CA ARG A 4 -36.00 -33.09 -18.72
C ARG A 4 -37.07 -31.99 -18.76
N GLY A 5 -38.31 -32.26 -18.32
CA GLY A 5 -39.37 -31.26 -18.24
C GLY A 5 -39.22 -30.29 -17.06
N ALA A 6 -38.64 -30.76 -15.95
CA ALA A 6 -38.34 -29.92 -14.81
C ALA A 6 -37.21 -28.93 -15.12
N ILE A 7 -36.15 -29.36 -15.80
CA ILE A 7 -35.02 -28.52 -16.20
C ILE A 7 -35.46 -27.41 -17.18
N LYS A 8 -36.30 -27.75 -18.17
CA LYS A 8 -36.85 -26.75 -19.11
C LYS A 8 -37.73 -25.69 -18.42
N ARG A 9 -38.50 -26.05 -17.40
CA ARG A 9 -39.33 -25.10 -16.65
C ARG A 9 -38.48 -24.21 -15.72
N ILE A 10 -37.41 -24.73 -15.17
CA ILE A 10 -36.46 -23.94 -14.35
C ILE A 10 -35.72 -22.93 -15.24
N SER A 11 -35.23 -23.34 -16.40
CA SER A 11 -34.54 -22.42 -17.32
C SER A 11 -35.44 -21.32 -17.86
N LEU A 12 -36.74 -21.60 -18.11
CA LEU A 12 -37.73 -20.59 -18.53
C LEU A 12 -38.09 -19.63 -17.37
N ALA A 13 -38.13 -20.10 -16.14
CA ALA A 13 -38.35 -19.24 -14.97
C ALA A 13 -37.17 -18.32 -14.70
N PHE A 14 -35.93 -18.76 -14.93
CA PHE A 14 -34.73 -17.91 -14.82
C PHE A 14 -34.58 -16.89 -15.96
N SER A 15 -35.10 -17.20 -17.16
CA SER A 15 -35.04 -16.25 -18.30
C SER A 15 -36.04 -15.10 -18.18
N SER A 16 -37.08 -15.24 -17.35
CA SER A 16 -38.04 -14.17 -17.06
C SER A 16 -37.64 -13.29 -15.87
N LEU A 17 -36.60 -13.65 -15.10
CA LEU A 17 -35.91 -12.75 -14.21
C LEU A 17 -35.08 -11.80 -15.10
N THR A 18 -35.76 -10.80 -15.66
CA THR A 18 -35.09 -9.64 -16.24
C THR A 18 -34.01 -9.18 -15.25
N LEU A 19 -32.79 -9.05 -15.76
CA LEU A 19 -31.67 -8.45 -15.03
C LEU A 19 -32.13 -7.12 -14.47
N SER A 20 -32.73 -7.17 -13.28
CA SER A 20 -33.15 -5.96 -12.58
C SER A 20 -31.89 -5.19 -12.13
N ALA A 21 -31.94 -3.88 -12.20
CA ALA A 21 -30.83 -2.99 -11.82
C ALA A 21 -30.08 -3.41 -10.52
N PRO A 22 -30.73 -3.97 -9.48
CA PRO A 22 -30.05 -4.43 -8.27
C PRO A 22 -29.09 -5.63 -8.47
N VAL A 23 -29.28 -6.49 -9.49
CA VAL A 23 -28.38 -7.62 -9.75
C VAL A 23 -27.08 -7.14 -10.41
N ILE A 24 -27.16 -6.09 -11.23
CA ILE A 24 -25.98 -5.48 -11.86
C ILE A 24 -25.14 -4.74 -10.80
N SER A 25 -25.78 -4.10 -9.81
CA SER A 25 -25.08 -3.38 -8.74
C SER A 25 -24.32 -4.30 -7.77
N THR A 26 -24.78 -5.56 -7.58
CA THR A 26 -24.04 -6.52 -6.73
C THR A 26 -22.79 -7.09 -7.42
N ILE A 27 -22.76 -7.16 -8.74
CA ILE A 27 -21.56 -7.58 -9.49
C ILE A 27 -20.52 -6.45 -9.52
N GLN A 28 -20.95 -5.20 -9.51
CA GLN A 28 -20.07 -4.02 -9.48
C GLN A 28 -19.36 -3.82 -8.13
N SER A 29 -19.87 -4.40 -7.04
CA SER A 29 -19.22 -4.30 -5.73
C SER A 29 -17.92 -5.13 -5.63
N CYS A 30 -17.65 -6.03 -6.58
CA CYS A 30 -16.40 -6.77 -6.67
C CYS A 30 -15.31 -6.05 -7.51
N GLN A 31 -15.67 -4.97 -8.23
CA GLN A 31 -14.69 -4.06 -8.78
C GLN A 31 -14.29 -3.09 -7.67
N THR A 32 -13.31 -3.47 -6.89
CA THR A 32 -12.60 -2.53 -6.00
C THR A 32 -12.00 -1.45 -6.88
N ASN A 33 -12.77 -0.35 -7.07
CA ASN A 33 -12.17 0.90 -7.50
C ASN A 33 -11.12 1.24 -6.47
N SER A 34 -9.86 1.19 -6.84
CA SER A 34 -8.71 1.60 -6.05
C SER A 34 -8.79 3.06 -5.56
N SER A 35 -9.83 3.80 -5.96
CA SER A 35 -10.07 5.19 -5.60
C SER A 35 -10.78 5.41 -4.24
N ASN A 36 -11.21 4.35 -3.53
CA ASN A 36 -11.85 4.44 -2.22
C ASN A 36 -11.15 3.59 -1.16
N LEU A 37 -9.80 3.59 -1.16
CA LEU A 37 -9.05 3.04 -0.04
C LEU A 37 -9.32 3.94 1.18
N ASN A 38 -10.08 3.43 2.13
CA ASN A 38 -10.31 4.10 3.40
C ASN A 38 -9.08 3.88 4.27
N PHE A 39 -8.16 4.83 4.25
CA PHE A 39 -7.03 4.86 5.17
C PHE A 39 -7.54 5.05 6.60
N SER A 40 -6.99 4.28 7.52
CA SER A 40 -7.46 4.21 8.91
C SER A 40 -6.69 5.13 9.85
N PHE A 41 -5.46 5.47 9.47
CA PHE A 41 -4.51 6.17 10.34
C PHE A 41 -3.96 7.46 9.71
N PHE A 42 -3.37 7.37 8.51
CA PHE A 42 -2.78 8.53 7.84
C PHE A 42 -3.83 9.39 7.14
N ASN A 43 -3.64 10.70 7.19
CA ASN A 43 -4.44 11.64 6.41
C ASN A 43 -4.02 11.66 4.93
N LYS A 44 -4.82 12.30 4.08
CA LYS A 44 -4.57 12.36 2.62
C LYS A 44 -3.22 12.96 2.24
N ARG A 45 -2.73 13.96 2.99
CA ARG A 45 -1.45 14.61 2.77
C ARG A 45 -0.29 13.64 3.05
N GLN A 46 -0.35 12.93 4.16
CA GLN A 46 0.62 11.93 4.56
C GLN A 46 0.62 10.74 3.60
N ILE A 47 -0.55 10.26 3.19
CA ILE A 47 -0.66 9.18 2.20
C ILE A 47 -0.02 9.57 0.88
N SER A 48 -0.33 10.76 0.35
CA SER A 48 0.27 11.23 -0.91
C SER A 48 1.80 11.30 -0.84
N PHE A 49 2.33 11.73 0.29
CA PHE A 49 3.77 11.74 0.55
C PHE A 49 4.35 10.33 0.63
N LEU A 50 3.73 9.44 1.44
CA LEU A 50 4.21 8.08 1.63
C LEU A 50 4.15 7.25 0.34
N GLU A 51 3.10 7.41 -0.49
CA GLU A 51 3.00 6.76 -1.80
C GLU A 51 4.18 7.13 -2.70
N LYS A 52 4.53 8.41 -2.78
CA LYS A 52 5.67 8.87 -3.57
C LYS A 52 7.00 8.34 -3.03
N ILE A 53 7.23 8.43 -1.73
CA ILE A 53 8.48 7.93 -1.12
C ILE A 53 8.61 6.42 -1.27
N MET A 54 7.55 5.66 -1.03
CA MET A 54 7.59 4.21 -1.16
C MET A 54 7.82 3.75 -2.61
N GLU A 55 7.28 4.48 -3.59
CA GLU A 55 7.54 4.23 -5.01
C GLU A 55 8.99 4.60 -5.41
N ILE A 56 9.58 5.62 -4.78
CA ILE A 56 11.01 5.94 -4.94
C ILE A 56 11.89 4.81 -4.37
N VAL A 57 11.50 4.26 -3.23
CA VAL A 57 12.24 3.16 -2.57
C VAL A 57 12.11 1.84 -3.34
N ILE A 58 10.92 1.57 -3.88
CA ILE A 58 10.59 0.33 -4.61
C ILE A 58 9.87 0.70 -5.90
N PRO A 59 10.62 1.11 -6.93
CA PRO A 59 10.05 1.54 -8.19
C PRO A 59 9.49 0.38 -9.01
N GLU A 60 8.50 0.68 -9.84
CA GLU A 60 8.02 -0.23 -10.88
C GLU A 60 9.14 -0.50 -11.88
N THR A 61 9.46 -1.79 -12.09
CA THR A 61 10.48 -2.27 -13.04
C THR A 61 9.96 -3.53 -13.74
N ASP A 62 10.79 -4.56 -13.89
CA ASP A 62 10.33 -5.91 -14.28
C ASP A 62 9.50 -6.58 -13.17
N THR A 63 9.48 -5.97 -11.99
CA THR A 63 8.64 -6.36 -10.85
C THR A 63 7.72 -5.21 -10.48
N PRO A 64 6.52 -5.51 -9.95
CA PRO A 64 5.60 -4.46 -9.49
C PRO A 64 6.22 -3.62 -8.39
N GLY A 65 6.04 -2.30 -8.48
CA GLY A 65 6.50 -1.34 -7.48
C GLY A 65 5.59 -1.23 -6.27
N ALA A 66 5.95 -0.32 -5.36
CA ALA A 66 5.22 -0.11 -4.11
C ALA A 66 3.77 0.32 -4.35
N LYS A 67 3.53 1.17 -5.35
CA LYS A 67 2.20 1.65 -5.71
C LYS A 67 1.32 0.54 -6.29
N SER A 68 1.86 -0.27 -7.21
CA SER A 68 1.16 -1.40 -7.82
C SER A 68 0.74 -2.45 -6.80
N LEU A 69 1.53 -2.64 -5.75
CA LEU A 69 1.24 -3.57 -4.65
C LEU A 69 0.47 -2.93 -3.48
N ASN A 70 0.06 -1.66 -3.60
CA ASN A 70 -0.64 -0.93 -2.54
C ASN A 70 0.08 -0.98 -1.18
N ILE A 71 1.41 -0.89 -1.17
CA ILE A 71 2.22 -1.01 0.04
C ILE A 71 1.80 0.01 1.12
N VAL A 72 1.48 1.24 0.73
CA VAL A 72 1.05 2.29 1.66
C VAL A 72 -0.20 1.91 2.45
N ASN A 73 -1.16 1.22 1.83
CA ASN A 73 -2.39 0.76 2.49
C ASN A 73 -2.10 -0.33 3.54
N PHE A 74 -1.15 -1.22 3.24
CA PHE A 74 -0.70 -2.21 4.22
C PHE A 74 -0.01 -1.52 5.41
N VAL A 75 0.88 -0.55 5.15
CA VAL A 75 1.58 0.21 6.19
C VAL A 75 0.59 1.00 7.06
N ASP A 76 -0.40 1.67 6.46
CA ASP A 76 -1.46 2.37 7.20
C ASP A 76 -2.19 1.43 8.18
N SER A 77 -2.61 0.28 7.68
CA SER A 77 -3.30 -0.72 8.49
C SER A 77 -2.40 -1.31 9.58
N HIS A 78 -1.13 -1.54 9.28
CA HIS A 78 -0.15 -2.06 10.23
C HIS A 78 0.10 -1.06 11.36
N VAL A 79 0.33 0.21 11.03
CA VAL A 79 0.56 1.26 12.03
C VAL A 79 -0.68 1.44 12.90
N ALA A 80 -1.88 1.49 12.29
CA ALA A 80 -3.14 1.62 13.02
C ALA A 80 -3.35 0.55 14.09
N LYS A 81 -2.98 -0.70 13.79
CA LYS A 81 -3.32 -1.87 14.60
C LYS A 81 -2.20 -2.36 15.52
N ASN A 82 -0.94 -2.22 15.09
CA ASN A 82 0.18 -2.91 15.73
C ASN A 82 1.16 -1.96 16.43
N ILE A 83 1.10 -0.66 16.14
CA ILE A 83 2.01 0.32 16.75
C ILE A 83 1.33 0.96 17.98
N ARG A 84 2.11 1.17 19.06
CA ARG A 84 1.61 1.83 20.28
C ARG A 84 1.25 3.29 20.01
N LYS A 85 0.29 3.83 20.75
CA LYS A 85 -0.22 5.19 20.54
C LYS A 85 0.86 6.28 20.66
N GLU A 86 1.78 6.12 21.60
CA GLU A 86 2.89 7.05 21.76
C GLU A 86 3.79 7.08 20.52
N ASP A 87 4.12 5.90 19.98
CA ASP A 87 4.97 5.76 18.80
C ASP A 87 4.22 6.24 17.54
N GLN A 88 2.89 6.04 17.47
CA GLN A 88 2.04 6.57 16.40
C GLN A 88 2.09 8.11 16.37
N ASN A 89 1.94 8.76 17.53
CA ASN A 89 1.99 10.22 17.64
C ASN A 89 3.35 10.77 17.23
N TYR A 90 4.43 10.11 17.67
CA TYR A 90 5.79 10.46 17.25
C TYR A 90 5.99 10.33 15.74
N LEU A 91 5.53 9.21 15.16
CA LEU A 91 5.59 8.96 13.72
C LEU A 91 4.86 10.05 12.92
N LEU A 92 3.63 10.41 13.32
CA LEU A 92 2.86 11.47 12.68
C LEU A 92 3.58 12.83 12.75
N ALA A 93 4.08 13.19 13.93
CA ALA A 93 4.78 14.46 14.11
C ALA A 93 6.05 14.56 13.25
N MET A 94 6.81 13.47 13.15
CA MET A 94 8.03 13.43 12.34
C MET A 94 7.75 13.44 10.84
N ILE A 95 6.72 12.73 10.39
CA ILE A 95 6.29 12.76 8.97
C ILE A 95 5.82 14.17 8.60
N GLU A 96 4.94 14.80 9.40
CA GLU A 96 4.46 16.15 9.13
C GLU A 96 5.60 17.17 9.15
N GLY A 97 6.49 17.09 10.12
CA GLY A 97 7.66 17.97 10.19
C GLY A 97 8.57 17.84 8.97
N PHE A 98 8.77 16.62 8.46
CA PHE A 98 9.56 16.40 7.26
C PHE A 98 8.87 16.96 6.01
N ILE A 99 7.56 16.75 5.87
CA ILE A 99 6.75 17.34 4.79
C ILE A 99 6.83 18.87 4.83
N ASP A 100 6.64 19.48 6.00
CA ASP A 100 6.67 20.94 6.17
C ASP A 100 8.06 21.49 5.83
N MET A 101 9.13 20.83 6.28
CA MET A 101 10.51 21.22 5.94
C MET A 101 10.74 21.22 4.42
N ILE A 102 10.25 20.22 3.68
CA ILE A 102 10.38 20.17 2.22
C ILE A 102 9.60 21.33 1.58
N ILE A 103 8.35 21.56 2.02
CA ILE A 103 7.50 22.64 1.50
C ILE A 103 8.15 24.01 1.70
N GLU A 104 8.69 24.26 2.89
CA GLU A 104 9.37 25.52 3.21
C GLU A 104 10.66 25.70 2.41
N THR A 105 11.48 24.64 2.28
CA THR A 105 12.75 24.67 1.57
C THR A 105 12.54 24.94 0.08
N GLU A 106 11.58 24.27 -0.53
CA GLU A 106 11.30 24.36 -1.97
C GLU A 106 10.30 25.48 -2.32
N LYS A 107 9.73 26.15 -1.30
CA LYS A 107 8.75 27.25 -1.45
C LYS A 107 7.55 26.87 -2.30
N ILE A 108 7.01 25.68 -2.07
CA ILE A 108 5.83 25.12 -2.74
C ILE A 108 4.60 25.21 -1.83
N ASN A 109 3.40 25.08 -2.40
CA ASN A 109 2.15 25.15 -1.62
C ASN A 109 1.70 23.79 -1.11
N SER A 110 2.11 22.71 -1.76
CA SER A 110 1.67 21.36 -1.41
C SER A 110 2.73 20.31 -1.75
N ILE A 111 2.82 19.28 -0.93
CA ILE A 111 3.72 18.13 -1.16
C ILE A 111 3.38 17.36 -2.46
N SER A 112 2.14 17.46 -2.94
CA SER A 112 1.73 16.87 -4.22
C SER A 112 2.40 17.52 -5.44
N GLU A 113 2.86 18.78 -5.31
CA GLU A 113 3.54 19.53 -6.37
C GLU A 113 5.04 19.19 -6.47
N VAL A 114 5.58 18.48 -5.47
CA VAL A 114 7.00 18.10 -5.47
C VAL A 114 7.29 17.10 -6.58
N ASP A 115 8.31 17.41 -7.39
CA ASP A 115 8.85 16.45 -8.35
C ASP A 115 9.52 15.26 -7.64
N ASP A 116 9.34 14.06 -8.20
CA ASP A 116 9.83 12.82 -7.58
C ASP A 116 11.36 12.83 -7.41
N LYS A 117 12.11 13.42 -8.35
CA LYS A 117 13.58 13.55 -8.25
C LYS A 117 14.01 14.47 -7.10
N LEU A 118 13.24 15.53 -6.85
CA LEU A 118 13.52 16.45 -5.77
C LEU A 118 13.21 15.80 -4.43
N LEU A 119 12.11 15.06 -4.37
CA LEU A 119 11.72 14.28 -3.20
C LEU A 119 12.76 13.19 -2.89
N GLU A 120 13.22 12.46 -3.90
CA GLU A 120 14.30 11.47 -3.80
C GLU A 120 15.57 12.09 -3.23
N LYS A 121 15.97 13.28 -3.74
CA LYS A 121 17.15 13.98 -3.24
C LYS A 121 17.04 14.34 -1.75
N HIS A 122 15.89 14.89 -1.31
CA HIS A 122 15.68 15.18 0.10
C HIS A 122 15.72 13.91 0.95
N PHE A 123 15.04 12.86 0.51
CA PHE A 123 14.97 11.59 1.22
C PHE A 123 16.33 10.91 1.34
N SER A 124 17.07 10.78 0.23
CA SER A 124 18.41 10.16 0.19
C SER A 124 19.41 10.94 1.04
N ASN A 125 19.39 12.27 0.97
CA ASN A 125 20.28 13.09 1.78
C ASN A 125 20.12 12.84 3.29
N HIS A 126 18.88 12.62 3.76
CA HIS A 126 18.65 12.34 5.19
C HIS A 126 18.97 10.91 5.58
N ILE A 127 18.89 9.95 4.64
CA ILE A 127 19.32 8.58 4.90
C ILE A 127 20.86 8.47 4.90
N ASP A 128 21.51 9.01 3.87
CA ASP A 128 22.95 8.85 3.66
C ASP A 128 23.77 9.67 4.68
N ASN A 129 23.25 10.82 5.08
CA ASN A 129 23.87 11.70 6.05
C ASN A 129 23.09 11.68 7.37
N GLY A 130 23.20 10.59 8.13
CA GLY A 130 22.47 10.39 9.40
C GLY A 130 22.65 11.48 10.45
N SER A 131 23.64 12.36 10.31
CA SER A 131 23.87 13.54 11.16
C SER A 131 23.31 14.84 10.55
N MET A 132 22.67 14.80 9.39
CA MET A 132 22.13 15.97 8.74
C MET A 132 21.03 16.63 9.58
N ILE A 133 21.23 17.89 9.90
CA ILE A 133 20.23 18.72 10.58
C ILE A 133 19.55 19.60 9.52
N ALA A 134 18.23 19.52 9.46
CA ALA A 134 17.42 20.30 8.55
C ALA A 134 17.41 21.81 8.96
N SER A 135 16.91 22.67 8.08
CA SER A 135 16.82 24.13 8.30
C SER A 135 16.05 24.52 9.57
N ASN A 136 15.12 23.69 10.01
CA ASN A 136 14.35 23.84 11.24
C ASN A 136 15.05 23.28 12.50
N GLY A 137 16.30 22.83 12.40
CA GLY A 137 17.08 22.28 13.51
C GLY A 137 16.74 20.84 13.88
N GLN A 138 15.94 20.14 13.11
CA GLN A 138 15.56 18.73 13.35
C GLN A 138 16.36 17.76 12.49
N ASN A 139 16.55 16.55 13.00
CA ASN A 139 17.16 15.45 12.27
C ASN A 139 16.07 14.46 11.84
N TYR A 140 15.92 14.27 10.54
CA TYR A 140 14.92 13.40 9.95
C TYR A 140 15.46 12.03 9.49
N SER A 141 16.72 11.72 9.75
CA SER A 141 17.33 10.46 9.29
C SER A 141 16.61 9.23 9.83
N GLN A 142 16.20 9.27 11.09
CA GLN A 142 15.48 8.13 11.70
C GLN A 142 14.12 7.87 11.07
N ILE A 143 13.36 8.94 10.78
CA ILE A 143 12.05 8.75 10.13
C ILE A 143 12.20 8.31 8.68
N CYS A 144 13.17 8.82 7.93
CA CYS A 144 13.45 8.38 6.57
C CYS A 144 13.88 6.89 6.56
N ALA A 145 14.75 6.47 7.47
CA ALA A 145 15.12 5.07 7.62
C ALA A 145 13.92 4.19 7.98
N LEU A 146 13.07 4.64 8.90
CA LEU A 146 11.87 3.91 9.29
C LEU A 146 10.88 3.76 8.13
N ILE A 147 10.65 4.83 7.35
CA ILE A 147 9.77 4.76 6.17
C ILE A 147 10.33 3.77 5.15
N ARG A 148 11.63 3.81 4.87
CA ARG A 148 12.28 2.84 3.99
C ARG A 148 12.10 1.41 4.49
N ASP A 149 12.36 1.17 5.77
CA ASP A 149 12.24 -0.17 6.36
C ASP A 149 10.80 -0.69 6.34
N MET A 150 9.82 0.18 6.60
CA MET A 150 8.39 -0.16 6.44
C MET A 150 8.06 -0.53 5.00
N ALA A 151 8.54 0.22 4.02
CA ALA A 151 8.31 -0.06 2.61
C ALA A 151 8.92 -1.43 2.21
N VAL A 152 10.19 -1.64 2.52
CA VAL A 152 10.91 -2.87 2.17
C VAL A 152 10.30 -4.10 2.87
N ASN A 153 10.03 -4.03 4.17
CA ASN A 153 9.44 -5.14 4.90
C ASN A 153 8.05 -5.48 4.36
N SER A 154 7.22 -4.47 4.09
CA SER A 154 5.89 -4.68 3.52
C SER A 154 5.95 -5.30 2.11
N TYR A 155 6.92 -4.88 1.30
CA TYR A 155 7.17 -5.46 -0.01
C TYR A 155 7.57 -6.94 0.09
N MET A 156 8.52 -7.26 0.97
CA MET A 156 9.02 -8.62 1.14
C MET A 156 7.95 -9.62 1.59
N ILE A 157 6.97 -9.18 2.38
CA ILE A 157 5.83 -10.01 2.82
C ILE A 157 4.60 -9.92 1.91
N SER A 158 4.68 -9.17 0.80
CA SER A 158 3.58 -9.11 -0.16
C SER A 158 3.34 -10.47 -0.81
N GLU A 159 2.10 -10.74 -1.18
CA GLU A 159 1.74 -11.99 -1.89
C GLU A 159 2.62 -12.21 -3.11
N TYR A 160 2.87 -11.15 -3.89
CA TYR A 160 3.69 -11.22 -5.08
C TYR A 160 5.11 -11.76 -4.78
N VAL A 161 5.80 -11.18 -3.81
CA VAL A 161 7.18 -11.59 -3.47
C VAL A 161 7.18 -12.98 -2.85
N MET A 162 6.30 -13.24 -1.90
CA MET A 162 6.22 -14.52 -1.21
C MET A 162 5.97 -15.68 -2.19
N THR A 163 5.01 -15.52 -3.10
CA THR A 163 4.63 -16.61 -4.01
C THR A 163 5.54 -16.70 -5.24
N ASN A 164 5.86 -15.55 -5.88
CA ASN A 164 6.56 -15.56 -7.17
C ASN A 164 8.09 -15.51 -7.06
N LYS A 165 8.62 -15.02 -5.95
CA LYS A 165 10.08 -14.90 -5.75
C LYS A 165 10.62 -15.88 -4.72
N LEU A 166 9.89 -16.10 -3.64
CA LEU A 166 10.32 -16.97 -2.54
C LEU A 166 9.72 -18.38 -2.62
N GLY A 167 8.81 -18.64 -3.57
CA GLY A 167 8.21 -19.96 -3.75
C GLY A 167 7.33 -20.41 -2.56
N TYR A 168 6.85 -19.45 -1.75
CA TYR A 168 6.01 -19.77 -0.61
C TYR A 168 4.68 -20.35 -1.05
N VAL A 169 4.33 -21.51 -0.50
CA VAL A 169 3.05 -22.19 -0.71
C VAL A 169 2.23 -22.08 0.57
N PRO A 170 1.16 -21.25 0.60
CA PRO A 170 0.37 -21.01 1.83
C PRO A 170 -0.24 -22.28 2.42
N ILE A 171 -0.68 -23.21 1.57
CA ILE A 171 -1.29 -24.48 1.97
C ILE A 171 -0.64 -25.59 1.16
N PRO A 172 0.45 -26.20 1.66
CA PRO A 172 1.06 -27.35 1.00
C PRO A 172 0.07 -28.52 0.98
N GLY A 173 -0.12 -29.14 -0.18
CA GLY A 173 -1.06 -30.26 -0.35
C GLY A 173 -0.60 -31.58 0.30
N TYR A 174 0.67 -31.65 0.71
CA TYR A 174 1.29 -32.82 1.37
C TYR A 174 2.46 -32.37 2.22
N TYR A 175 2.82 -33.22 3.18
CA TYR A 175 4.02 -33.03 3.99
C TYR A 175 5.14 -33.86 3.41
N ASP A 176 6.26 -33.24 3.09
CA ASP A 176 7.51 -33.92 2.77
C ASP A 176 8.56 -33.51 3.81
N GLY A 177 8.92 -34.46 4.67
CA GLY A 177 9.91 -34.24 5.72
C GLY A 177 11.36 -34.38 5.25
N ASN A 178 11.59 -34.64 3.96
CA ASN A 178 12.91 -34.91 3.37
C ASN A 178 13.21 -33.92 2.24
N VAL A 179 12.96 -32.64 2.48
CA VAL A 179 13.28 -31.56 1.52
C VAL A 179 14.75 -31.20 1.67
N ASP A 180 15.50 -31.24 0.56
CA ASP A 180 16.86 -30.73 0.49
C ASP A 180 16.85 -29.20 0.67
N ILE A 181 17.67 -28.69 1.59
CA ILE A 181 17.82 -27.26 1.93
C ILE A 181 18.91 -26.64 1.06
#